data_f60359c683cbebb0d70329600b0564f0
#
_entry.id   f60359c683cbebb0d70329600b0564f0
#
_cell.length_a   1.000
_cell.length_b   1.000
_cell.length_c   1.000
_cell.angle_alpha   90.00
_cell.angle_beta   90.00
_cell.angle_gamma   90.00
#
_symmetry.space_group_name_H-M   'P 1'
#
loop_
_entity.id
_entity.type
_entity.pdbx_description
1 polymer ?
#
loop_
_entity_poly.entity_id
_entity_poly.type
_entity_poly.pdbx_seq_one_letter_code
_entity_poly.pdbx_strand_id
1 'polypeptide(L)'
;MDQGIVEPQELRDEEICRWLGWQVEDMWTTFVPGIDEATWRTAAKMVADDMNEGLHAGKGALFSGVKEMLEELYAQGFDLAFLSNCGRPYCDDHLQTFGIDHLFAATYCAEEFGFIPKWQIYQQVALRHVDPQVMVGDRFHDIEVATRAGIPSIGCAYGYGDPSELEAATITVDSPAQIPAAIQRLI
;
A
#
# COMPACT_ATOMS: atom_id res chain seq x y z
N MET A 1 -12.24 -13.45 -19.46
CA MET A 1 -12.37 -14.85 -19.93
C MET A 1 -12.15 -15.75 -18.72
N ASP A 2 -13.03 -16.70 -18.49
CA ASP A 2 -12.89 -17.72 -17.45
C ASP A 2 -11.69 -18.63 -17.81
N GLN A 3 -10.66 -18.64 -16.98
CA GLN A 3 -9.45 -19.48 -17.17
C GLN A 3 -9.55 -20.79 -16.36
N GLY A 4 -10.67 -21.02 -15.66
CA GLY A 4 -10.88 -22.24 -14.88
C GLY A 4 -9.91 -22.40 -13.69
N ILE A 5 -9.33 -21.31 -13.19
CA ILE A 5 -8.37 -21.33 -12.08
C ILE A 5 -9.09 -21.61 -10.76
N VAL A 6 -10.27 -21.04 -10.61
CA VAL A 6 -11.17 -21.26 -9.47
C VAL A 6 -12.61 -21.40 -9.96
N GLU A 7 -13.45 -22.08 -9.20
CA GLU A 7 -14.88 -22.05 -9.45
C GLU A 7 -15.42 -20.63 -9.29
N PRO A 8 -16.33 -20.19 -10.17
CA PRO A 8 -16.93 -18.88 -10.09
C PRO A 8 -17.57 -18.66 -8.71
N GLN A 9 -17.18 -17.59 -8.03
CA GLN A 9 -17.71 -17.20 -6.74
C GLN A 9 -18.19 -15.74 -6.83
N GLU A 10 -19.34 -15.48 -6.22
CA GLU A 10 -19.77 -14.10 -5.98
C GLU A 10 -19.07 -13.60 -4.73
N LEU A 11 -17.99 -12.84 -4.91
CA LEU A 11 -17.29 -12.18 -3.82
C LEU A 11 -17.93 -10.81 -3.57
N ARG A 12 -18.18 -10.49 -2.31
CA ARG A 12 -18.62 -9.16 -1.91
C ARG A 12 -17.42 -8.20 -1.90
N ASP A 13 -17.64 -6.92 -2.15
CA ASP A 13 -16.60 -5.91 -2.14
C ASP A 13 -15.77 -5.94 -0.84
N GLU A 14 -16.42 -6.16 0.31
CA GLU A 14 -15.76 -6.28 1.61
C GLU A 14 -14.77 -7.45 1.68
N GLU A 15 -15.05 -8.55 0.98
CA GLU A 15 -14.17 -9.72 0.91
C GLU A 15 -12.96 -9.44 0.04
N ILE A 16 -13.16 -8.72 -1.08
CA ILE A 16 -12.09 -8.29 -1.98
C ILE A 16 -11.17 -7.27 -1.27
N CYS A 17 -11.75 -6.29 -0.58
CA CYS A 17 -11.01 -5.26 0.14
C CYS A 17 -10.05 -5.82 1.21
N ARG A 18 -10.34 -6.98 1.79
CA ARG A 18 -9.43 -7.65 2.74
C ARG A 18 -8.08 -8.03 2.13
N TRP A 19 -8.03 -8.24 0.83
CA TRP A 19 -6.82 -8.64 0.12
C TRP A 19 -5.97 -7.47 -0.39
N LEU A 20 -6.54 -6.27 -0.42
CA LEU A 20 -5.80 -5.08 -0.86
C LEU A 20 -4.63 -4.80 0.08
N GLY A 21 -3.47 -4.55 -0.49
CA GLY A 21 -2.23 -4.31 0.25
C GLY A 21 -1.47 -5.57 0.69
N TRP A 22 -2.01 -6.77 0.48
CA TRP A 22 -1.30 -8.01 0.74
C TRP A 22 -0.18 -8.26 -0.29
N GLN A 23 0.78 -9.09 0.09
CA GLN A 23 1.70 -9.65 -0.90
C GLN A 23 0.94 -10.60 -1.83
N VAL A 24 1.26 -10.52 -3.12
CA VAL A 24 0.51 -11.24 -4.17
C VAL A 24 0.52 -12.76 -3.95
N GLU A 25 1.67 -13.32 -3.57
CA GLU A 25 1.80 -14.76 -3.27
C GLU A 25 0.95 -15.17 -2.08
N ASP A 26 1.04 -14.43 -0.96
CA ASP A 26 0.30 -14.71 0.27
C ASP A 26 -1.21 -14.63 0.02
N MET A 27 -1.66 -13.65 -0.77
CA MET A 27 -3.03 -13.50 -1.17
C MET A 27 -3.52 -14.75 -1.94
N TRP A 28 -2.82 -15.13 -3.01
CA TRP A 28 -3.27 -16.24 -3.85
C TRP A 28 -3.20 -17.61 -3.15
N THR A 29 -2.15 -17.86 -2.37
CA THR A 29 -2.00 -19.12 -1.63
C THR A 29 -3.01 -19.26 -0.50
N THR A 30 -3.47 -18.14 0.06
CA THR A 30 -4.54 -18.12 1.07
C THR A 30 -5.92 -18.26 0.42
N PHE A 31 -6.17 -17.57 -0.69
CA PHE A 31 -7.44 -17.61 -1.41
C PHE A 31 -7.68 -18.97 -2.08
N VAL A 32 -6.64 -19.57 -2.66
CA VAL A 32 -6.68 -20.89 -3.32
C VAL A 32 -5.60 -21.79 -2.74
N PRO A 33 -5.85 -22.47 -1.61
CA PRO A 33 -4.89 -23.37 -1.00
C PRO A 33 -4.40 -24.45 -1.96
N GLY A 34 -3.07 -24.54 -2.12
CA GLY A 34 -2.45 -25.52 -3.02
C GLY A 34 -2.33 -25.09 -4.48
N ILE A 35 -2.64 -23.83 -4.80
CA ILE A 35 -2.37 -23.27 -6.14
C ILE A 35 -0.87 -23.31 -6.43
N ASP A 36 -0.49 -23.76 -7.63
CA ASP A 36 0.91 -23.74 -8.05
C ASP A 36 1.36 -22.33 -8.46
N GLU A 37 2.69 -22.11 -8.44
CA GLU A 37 3.29 -20.81 -8.72
C GLU A 37 2.97 -20.27 -10.13
N ALA A 38 2.99 -21.11 -11.15
CA ALA A 38 2.74 -20.68 -12.52
C ALA A 38 1.29 -20.21 -12.69
N THR A 39 0.37 -20.90 -12.02
CA THR A 39 -1.06 -20.59 -12.07
C THR A 39 -1.37 -19.30 -11.32
N TRP A 40 -0.88 -19.11 -10.08
CA TRP A 40 -1.17 -17.86 -9.37
C TRP A 40 -0.48 -16.65 -10.01
N ARG A 41 0.71 -16.79 -10.59
CA ARG A 41 1.36 -15.69 -11.35
C ARG A 41 0.54 -15.28 -12.56
N THR A 42 -0.04 -16.24 -13.27
CA THR A 42 -0.93 -15.94 -14.41
C THR A 42 -2.18 -15.20 -13.95
N ALA A 43 -2.82 -15.67 -12.89
CA ALA A 43 -4.00 -15.04 -12.33
C ALA A 43 -3.70 -13.62 -11.81
N ALA A 44 -2.60 -13.44 -11.09
CA ALA A 44 -2.16 -12.14 -10.58
C ALA A 44 -1.92 -11.13 -11.71
N LYS A 45 -1.29 -11.59 -12.81
CA LYS A 45 -1.11 -10.75 -13.99
C LYS A 45 -2.45 -10.32 -14.61
N MET A 46 -3.40 -11.24 -14.75
CA MET A 46 -4.72 -10.92 -15.29
C MET A 46 -5.45 -9.89 -14.44
N VAL A 47 -5.40 -10.02 -13.10
CA VAL A 47 -5.99 -9.05 -12.17
C VAL A 47 -5.29 -7.70 -12.29
N ALA A 48 -3.97 -7.67 -12.36
CA ALA A 48 -3.21 -6.42 -12.51
C ALA A 48 -3.53 -5.71 -13.83
N ASP A 49 -3.64 -6.46 -14.95
CA ASP A 49 -4.01 -5.91 -16.25
C ASP A 49 -5.44 -5.30 -16.20
N ASP A 50 -6.42 -6.00 -15.60
CA ASP A 50 -7.80 -5.53 -15.46
C ASP A 50 -7.89 -4.29 -14.54
N MET A 51 -7.13 -4.26 -13.45
CA MET A 51 -7.05 -3.10 -12.57
C MET A 51 -6.47 -1.87 -13.29
N ASN A 52 -5.41 -2.05 -14.10
CA ASN A 52 -4.83 -0.97 -14.89
C ASN A 52 -5.79 -0.46 -15.96
N GLU A 53 -6.50 -1.35 -16.67
CA GLU A 53 -7.56 -0.94 -17.60
C GLU A 53 -8.64 -0.12 -16.88
N GLY A 54 -9.06 -0.55 -15.69
CA GLY A 54 -10.01 0.17 -14.84
C GLY A 54 -9.51 1.55 -14.45
N LEU A 55 -8.25 1.67 -14.06
CA LEU A 55 -7.59 2.93 -13.70
C LEU A 55 -7.60 3.91 -14.89
N HIS A 56 -7.16 3.46 -16.06
CA HIS A 56 -7.13 4.28 -17.28
C HIS A 56 -8.53 4.65 -17.78
N ALA A 57 -9.54 3.84 -17.45
CA ALA A 57 -10.95 4.16 -17.69
C ALA A 57 -11.56 5.12 -16.64
N GLY A 58 -10.76 5.64 -15.71
CA GLY A 58 -11.20 6.59 -14.68
C GLY A 58 -12.01 5.97 -13.55
N LYS A 59 -11.90 4.65 -13.33
CA LYS A 59 -12.61 3.95 -12.25
C LYS A 59 -11.86 3.99 -10.91
N GLY A 60 -10.56 4.34 -10.93
CA GLY A 60 -9.78 4.52 -9.71
C GLY A 60 -10.03 5.88 -9.05
N ALA A 61 -9.89 5.94 -7.74
CA ALA A 61 -9.95 7.19 -6.98
C ALA A 61 -9.02 7.15 -5.76
N LEU A 62 -8.46 8.30 -5.39
CA LEU A 62 -7.83 8.47 -4.10
C LEU A 62 -8.91 8.62 -3.01
N PHE A 63 -8.60 8.22 -1.78
CA PHE A 63 -9.41 8.64 -0.63
C PHE A 63 -9.48 10.16 -0.58
N SER A 64 -10.64 10.68 -0.22
CA SER A 64 -10.88 12.13 -0.15
C SER A 64 -9.87 12.83 0.78
N GLY A 65 -9.19 13.84 0.27
CA GLY A 65 -8.21 14.63 1.01
C GLY A 65 -6.76 14.09 0.96
N VAL A 66 -6.51 12.94 0.30
CA VAL A 66 -5.13 12.39 0.21
C VAL A 66 -4.22 13.30 -0.58
N LYS A 67 -4.66 13.81 -1.73
CA LYS A 67 -3.84 14.68 -2.56
C LYS A 67 -3.47 15.97 -1.85
N GLU A 68 -4.44 16.60 -1.24
CA GLU A 68 -4.27 17.83 -0.47
C GLU A 68 -3.32 17.62 0.72
N MET A 69 -3.44 16.50 1.41
CA MET A 69 -2.55 16.12 2.52
C MET A 69 -1.10 15.93 2.05
N LEU A 70 -0.89 15.23 0.93
CA LEU A 70 0.44 15.02 0.35
C LEU A 70 1.07 16.34 -0.10
N GLU A 71 0.29 17.21 -0.77
CA GLU A 71 0.72 18.55 -1.19
C GLU A 71 1.09 19.43 0.02
N GLU A 72 0.32 19.35 1.10
CA GLU A 72 0.60 20.06 2.35
C GLU A 72 1.93 19.60 2.96
N LEU A 73 2.14 18.29 3.10
CA LEU A 73 3.40 17.75 3.64
C LEU A 73 4.60 18.11 2.77
N TYR A 74 4.45 18.00 1.45
CA TYR A 74 5.48 18.39 0.50
C TYR A 74 5.84 19.89 0.64
N ALA A 75 4.83 20.77 0.73
CA ALA A 75 5.02 22.20 0.92
C ALA A 75 5.67 22.55 2.27
N GLN A 76 5.47 21.73 3.30
CA GLN A 76 6.14 21.85 4.59
C GLN A 76 7.60 21.35 4.56
N GLY A 77 8.05 20.77 3.46
CA GLY A 77 9.43 20.30 3.26
C GLY A 77 9.70 18.89 3.78
N PHE A 78 8.65 18.08 3.97
CA PHE A 78 8.82 16.66 4.28
C PHE A 78 9.36 15.89 3.07
N ASP A 79 10.29 14.97 3.33
CA ASP A 79 10.78 14.01 2.35
C ASP A 79 9.81 12.81 2.31
N LEU A 80 8.97 12.76 1.28
CA LEU A 80 7.95 11.73 1.16
C LEU A 80 8.50 10.53 0.39
N ALA A 81 8.35 9.32 0.94
CA ALA A 81 8.69 8.07 0.28
C ALA A 81 7.46 7.16 0.19
N PHE A 82 7.22 6.61 -1.00
CA PHE A 82 6.17 5.62 -1.23
C PHE A 82 6.75 4.21 -1.11
N LEU A 83 6.16 3.37 -0.25
CA LEU A 83 6.57 1.98 -0.03
C LEU A 83 5.37 1.04 -0.16
N SER A 84 5.36 0.19 -1.18
CA SER A 84 4.21 -0.63 -1.51
C SER A 84 4.57 -2.09 -1.81
N ASN A 85 3.63 -3.00 -1.52
CA ASN A 85 3.70 -4.42 -1.89
C ASN A 85 3.38 -4.68 -3.38
N CYS A 86 3.12 -3.64 -4.17
CA CYS A 86 2.75 -3.75 -5.58
C CYS A 86 3.94 -3.97 -6.53
N GLY A 87 3.63 -4.24 -7.80
CA GLY A 87 4.58 -4.20 -8.90
C GLY A 87 4.87 -2.76 -9.36
N ARG A 88 6.02 -2.56 -10.00
CA ARG A 88 6.47 -1.25 -10.48
C ARG A 88 5.48 -0.61 -11.48
N PRO A 89 5.00 -1.31 -12.54
CA PRO A 89 4.07 -0.71 -13.49
C PRO A 89 2.79 -0.19 -12.82
N TYR A 90 2.23 -0.98 -11.88
CA TYR A 90 1.05 -0.58 -11.12
C TYR A 90 1.30 0.68 -10.30
N CYS A 91 2.44 0.76 -9.62
CA CYS A 91 2.82 1.94 -8.85
C CYS A 91 2.90 3.19 -9.73
N ASP A 92 3.67 3.11 -10.82
CA ASP A 92 3.94 4.26 -11.68
C ASP A 92 2.65 4.76 -12.35
N ASP A 93 1.80 3.85 -12.85
CA ASP A 93 0.52 4.20 -13.47
C ASP A 93 -0.42 4.90 -12.50
N HIS A 94 -0.48 4.44 -11.25
CA HIS A 94 -1.34 5.05 -10.22
C HIS A 94 -0.84 6.44 -9.83
N LEU A 95 0.45 6.58 -9.52
CA LEU A 95 1.02 7.86 -9.11
C LEU A 95 0.88 8.91 -10.22
N GLN A 96 1.11 8.54 -11.48
CA GLN A 96 0.96 9.42 -12.63
C GLN A 96 -0.50 9.77 -12.93
N THR A 97 -1.40 8.78 -12.89
CA THR A 97 -2.83 8.99 -13.17
C THR A 97 -3.45 9.98 -12.19
N PHE A 98 -3.06 9.91 -10.92
CA PHE A 98 -3.52 10.85 -9.89
C PHE A 98 -2.70 12.16 -9.82
N GLY A 99 -1.61 12.24 -10.57
CA GLY A 99 -0.73 13.42 -10.62
C GLY A 99 -0.10 13.73 -9.26
N ILE A 100 0.38 12.71 -8.56
CA ILE A 100 1.04 12.81 -7.25
C ILE A 100 2.47 12.24 -7.26
N ASP A 101 2.94 11.73 -8.39
CA ASP A 101 4.28 11.16 -8.56
C ASP A 101 5.39 12.13 -8.16
N HIS A 102 5.24 13.40 -8.54
CA HIS A 102 6.19 14.47 -8.26
C HIS A 102 6.30 14.85 -6.77
N LEU A 103 5.38 14.40 -5.92
CA LEU A 103 5.39 14.68 -4.48
C LEU A 103 6.32 13.72 -3.71
N PHE A 104 6.69 12.59 -4.31
CA PHE A 104 7.53 11.59 -3.67
C PHE A 104 8.98 11.72 -4.12
N ALA A 105 9.89 11.88 -3.18
CA ALA A 105 11.34 11.86 -3.43
C ALA A 105 11.84 10.45 -3.80
N ALA A 106 11.15 9.40 -3.35
CA ALA A 106 11.45 8.02 -3.70
C ALA A 106 10.20 7.14 -3.69
N THR A 107 10.21 6.12 -4.56
CA THR A 107 9.17 5.10 -4.63
C THR A 107 9.81 3.71 -4.59
N TYR A 108 9.33 2.85 -3.70
CA TYR A 108 9.82 1.49 -3.50
C TYR A 108 8.67 0.50 -3.67
N CYS A 109 8.78 -0.39 -4.65
CA CYS A 109 7.80 -1.42 -4.93
C CYS A 109 8.38 -2.79 -4.65
N ALA A 110 7.60 -3.70 -4.07
CA ALA A 110 8.06 -5.03 -3.67
C ALA A 110 8.70 -5.83 -4.81
N GLU A 111 8.23 -5.63 -6.05
CA GLU A 111 8.80 -6.27 -7.24
C GLU A 111 10.31 -6.03 -7.39
N GLU A 112 10.79 -4.81 -7.10
CA GLU A 112 12.20 -4.44 -7.24
C GLU A 112 13.09 -5.14 -6.22
N PHE A 113 12.49 -5.65 -5.16
CA PHE A 113 13.15 -6.36 -4.06
C PHE A 113 12.83 -7.86 -4.05
N GLY A 114 12.27 -8.41 -5.14
CA GLY A 114 11.91 -9.83 -5.22
C GLY A 114 10.75 -10.22 -4.31
N PHE A 115 9.82 -9.30 -4.06
CA PHE A 115 8.63 -9.49 -3.22
C PHE A 115 8.92 -9.93 -1.78
N ILE A 116 10.05 -9.50 -1.22
CA ILE A 116 10.32 -9.70 0.21
C ILE A 116 9.35 -8.87 1.06
N PRO A 117 9.14 -9.21 2.35
CA PRO A 117 8.28 -8.47 3.26
C PRO A 117 8.62 -6.96 3.32
N LYS A 118 7.61 -6.12 3.40
CA LYS A 118 7.73 -4.65 3.40
C LYS A 118 8.75 -4.13 4.44
N TRP A 119 8.81 -4.72 5.63
CA TRP A 119 9.77 -4.34 6.66
C TRP A 119 11.23 -4.62 6.25
N GLN A 120 11.49 -5.68 5.46
CA GLN A 120 12.84 -5.97 4.94
C GLN A 120 13.23 -4.98 3.84
N ILE A 121 12.27 -4.55 3.01
CA ILE A 121 12.51 -3.48 2.03
C ILE A 121 12.89 -2.21 2.77
N TYR A 122 12.11 -1.82 3.78
CA TYR A 122 12.40 -0.64 4.60
C TYR A 122 13.81 -0.69 5.20
N GLN A 123 14.25 -1.81 5.76
CA GLN A 123 15.61 -1.95 6.29
C GLN A 123 16.71 -1.67 5.27
N GLN A 124 16.49 -1.98 3.98
CA GLN A 124 17.47 -1.73 2.92
C GLN A 124 17.51 -0.26 2.46
N VAL A 125 16.42 0.46 2.65
CA VAL A 125 16.28 1.82 2.11
C VAL A 125 16.25 2.91 3.20
N ALA A 126 16.01 2.58 4.46
CA ALA A 126 15.82 3.53 5.55
C ALA A 126 16.95 4.56 5.66
N LEU A 127 18.21 4.16 5.51
CA LEU A 127 19.38 5.04 5.58
C LEU A 127 19.49 6.04 4.39
N ARG A 128 18.62 5.91 3.39
CA ARG A 128 18.54 6.87 2.26
C ARG A 128 17.69 8.09 2.60
N HIS A 129 16.96 8.03 3.71
CA HIS A 129 16.05 9.07 4.17
C HIS A 129 16.50 9.69 5.48
N VAL A 130 16.09 10.93 5.70
CA VAL A 130 16.48 11.73 6.87
C VAL A 130 15.63 11.34 8.08
N ASP A 131 16.22 11.30 9.27
CA ASP A 131 15.51 11.16 10.53
C ASP A 131 15.00 12.52 11.05
N PRO A 132 13.88 12.55 11.79
CA PRO A 132 13.05 11.43 12.20
C PRO A 132 12.14 10.93 11.07
N GLN A 133 11.89 9.61 11.02
CA GLN A 133 11.00 8.96 10.07
C GLN A 133 9.71 8.52 10.75
N VAL A 134 8.59 8.60 10.02
CA VAL A 134 7.26 8.16 10.47
C VAL A 134 6.67 7.25 9.39
N MET A 135 6.19 6.07 9.78
CA MET A 135 5.45 5.21 8.86
C MET A 135 3.97 5.57 8.89
N VAL A 136 3.37 5.72 7.70
CA VAL A 136 1.94 5.98 7.53
C VAL A 136 1.35 4.87 6.68
N GLY A 137 0.29 4.23 7.16
CA GLY A 137 -0.38 3.17 6.40
C GLY A 137 -1.65 2.64 7.06
N ASP A 138 -2.36 1.81 6.33
CA ASP A 138 -3.67 1.28 6.74
C ASP A 138 -3.68 -0.23 7.00
N ARG A 139 -2.53 -0.90 6.79
CA ARG A 139 -2.44 -2.35 6.94
C ARG A 139 -1.41 -2.74 7.99
N PHE A 140 -1.58 -3.96 8.52
CA PHE A 140 -0.62 -4.54 9.47
C PHE A 140 0.81 -4.55 8.95
N HIS A 141 1.02 -4.69 7.63
CA HIS A 141 2.35 -4.63 7.01
C HIS A 141 3.06 -3.29 7.26
N ASP A 142 2.31 -2.18 7.29
CA ASP A 142 2.85 -0.85 7.55
C ASP A 142 3.23 -0.70 9.03
N ILE A 143 2.33 -1.16 9.91
CA ILE A 143 2.56 -1.12 11.35
C ILE A 143 3.71 -2.05 11.76
N GLU A 144 3.86 -3.20 11.09
CA GLU A 144 4.99 -4.11 11.28
C GLU A 144 6.33 -3.42 10.93
N VAL A 145 6.39 -2.65 9.82
CA VAL A 145 7.60 -1.88 9.48
C VAL A 145 8.00 -0.98 10.64
N ALA A 146 7.07 -0.17 11.13
CA ALA A 146 7.34 0.77 12.21
C ALA A 146 7.78 0.06 13.50
N THR A 147 7.05 -0.99 13.89
CA THR A 147 7.34 -1.76 15.10
C THR A 147 8.73 -2.38 15.05
N ARG A 148 9.11 -2.99 13.93
CA ARG A 148 10.42 -3.62 13.76
C ARG A 148 11.56 -2.62 13.65
N ALA A 149 11.30 -1.45 13.08
CA ALA A 149 12.27 -0.38 12.93
C ALA A 149 12.42 0.49 14.19
N GLY A 150 11.48 0.42 15.12
CA GLY A 150 11.46 1.28 16.31
C GLY A 150 11.15 2.74 15.98
N ILE A 151 10.40 2.99 14.89
CA ILE A 151 9.96 4.33 14.50
C ILE A 151 8.46 4.50 14.80
N PRO A 152 7.98 5.73 14.98
CA PRO A 152 6.56 5.99 15.16
C PRO A 152 5.75 5.64 13.89
N SER A 153 4.46 5.30 14.09
CA SER A 153 3.51 5.01 13.02
C SER A 153 2.19 5.75 13.18
N ILE A 154 1.58 6.04 12.04
CA ILE A 154 0.21 6.56 11.92
C ILE A 154 -0.63 5.51 11.19
N GLY A 155 -1.58 4.91 11.90
CA GLY A 155 -2.55 3.98 11.35
C GLY A 155 -3.74 4.73 10.73
N CYS A 156 -4.04 4.44 9.46
CA CYS A 156 -5.13 5.09 8.72
C CYS A 156 -6.40 4.26 8.80
N ALA A 157 -7.30 4.57 9.75
CA ALA A 157 -8.54 3.83 9.97
C ALA A 157 -9.58 3.99 8.85
N TYR A 158 -9.37 4.94 7.94
CA TYR A 158 -10.19 5.13 6.75
C TYR A 158 -9.80 4.22 5.58
N GLY A 159 -8.72 3.45 5.72
CA GLY A 159 -8.22 2.53 4.69
C GLY A 159 -8.94 1.17 4.67
N TYR A 160 -8.27 0.17 4.13
CA TYR A 160 -8.85 -1.17 3.91
C TYR A 160 -8.57 -2.16 5.04
N GLY A 161 -7.68 -1.82 5.98
CA GLY A 161 -7.31 -2.68 7.11
C GLY A 161 -8.43 -2.83 8.14
N ASP A 162 -8.48 -3.99 8.80
CA ASP A 162 -9.32 -4.16 9.99
C ASP A 162 -8.77 -3.28 11.12
N PRO A 163 -9.62 -2.67 11.95
CA PRO A 163 -9.17 -1.87 13.10
C PRO A 163 -8.16 -2.58 14.01
N SER A 164 -8.24 -3.90 14.14
CA SER A 164 -7.28 -4.71 14.91
C SER A 164 -5.88 -4.71 14.31
N GLU A 165 -5.73 -4.48 13.00
CA GLU A 165 -4.43 -4.38 12.34
C GLU A 165 -3.66 -3.12 12.80
N LEU A 166 -4.36 -2.10 13.30
CA LEU A 166 -3.81 -0.81 13.69
C LEU A 166 -3.59 -0.66 15.20
N GLU A 167 -3.87 -1.68 16.01
CA GLU A 167 -3.75 -1.61 17.49
C GLU A 167 -2.33 -1.26 17.96
N ALA A 168 -1.30 -1.65 17.21
CA ALA A 168 0.09 -1.34 17.51
C ALA A 168 0.58 -0.01 16.90
N ALA A 169 -0.27 0.74 16.20
CA ALA A 169 0.07 2.06 15.68
C ALA A 169 0.28 3.06 16.81
N THR A 170 1.25 3.97 16.66
CA THR A 170 1.52 5.02 17.65
C THR A 170 0.35 6.00 17.76
N ILE A 171 -0.25 6.35 16.64
CA ILE A 171 -1.45 7.20 16.53
C ILE A 171 -2.34 6.58 15.44
N THR A 172 -3.65 6.61 15.64
CA THR A 172 -4.63 6.27 14.60
C THR A 172 -5.39 7.53 14.19
N VAL A 173 -5.67 7.66 12.88
CA VAL A 173 -6.39 8.80 12.28
C VAL A 173 -7.56 8.31 11.43
N ASP A 174 -8.65 9.08 11.44
CA ASP A 174 -9.90 8.74 10.72
C ASP A 174 -10.00 9.44 9.35
N SER A 175 -9.04 10.29 9.02
CA SER A 175 -9.01 10.98 7.71
C SER A 175 -7.61 11.43 7.34
N PRO A 176 -7.31 11.59 6.03
CA PRO A 176 -6.02 12.12 5.56
C PRO A 176 -5.68 13.50 6.14
N ALA A 177 -6.66 14.36 6.34
CA ALA A 177 -6.47 15.71 6.87
C ALA A 177 -5.86 15.76 8.28
N GLN A 178 -5.92 14.65 9.04
CA GLN A 178 -5.34 14.57 10.37
C GLN A 178 -3.86 14.20 10.38
N ILE A 179 -3.33 13.67 9.27
CA ILE A 179 -1.95 13.17 9.17
C ILE A 179 -0.90 14.26 9.43
N PRO A 180 -0.97 15.48 8.84
CA PRO A 180 0.04 16.51 9.10
C PRO A 180 0.15 16.85 10.57
N ALA A 181 -0.98 17.04 11.27
CA ALA A 181 -0.99 17.31 12.70
C ALA A 181 -0.52 16.11 13.55
N ALA A 182 -0.76 14.88 13.11
CA ALA A 182 -0.27 13.69 13.78
C ALA A 182 1.26 13.57 13.65
N ILE A 183 1.84 13.83 12.46
CA ILE A 183 3.29 13.85 12.25
C ILE A 183 3.97 14.85 13.18
N GLN A 184 3.45 16.09 13.30
CA GLN A 184 4.00 17.13 14.17
C GLN A 184 4.05 16.75 15.66
N ARG A 185 3.30 15.74 16.10
CA ARG A 185 3.32 15.22 17.47
C ARG A 185 4.36 14.11 17.66
N LEU A 186 4.85 13.54 16.58
CA LEU A 186 5.71 12.35 16.59
C LEU A 186 7.19 12.68 16.33
N ILE A 187 7.49 13.89 15.81
CA ILE A 187 8.82 14.33 15.44
C ILE A 187 9.32 15.49 16.31
#